data_4b1031fa3c18bdea9baeff8ee7f32f14
#
_entry.id   4b1031fa3c18bdea9baeff8ee7f32f14
#
_cell.length_a   1.000
_cell.length_b   1.000
_cell.length_c   1.000
_cell.angle_alpha   90.00
_cell.angle_beta   90.00
_cell.angle_gamma   90.00
#
_symmetry.space_group_name_H-M   'P 1'
#
loop_
_entity.id
_entity.type
_entity.pdbx_description
1 polymer ?
#
loop_
_entity_poly.entity_id
_entity_poly.type
_entity_poly.pdbx_seq_one_letter_code
_entity_poly.pdbx_strand_id
1 'polypeptide(L)'
;GVDVTLILPSQTDSWLVFNAGRVHYARLLRAGVRIYERQGAILHSKTALIDGVWATVGSTNMDWRSFLHNQELNAVVLGPRFGAQVQHMFDRDLQNSEKVTLEKWERRPLATRVKEMFARLWEYWL
;
A
#
# COMPACT_ATOMS: atom_id res chain seq x y z
N GLY A 1 -4.09 2.73 20.16
CA GLY A 1 -3.26 2.65 18.94
C GLY A 1 -3.89 3.48 17.84
N VAL A 2 -3.14 3.71 16.76
CA VAL A 2 -3.63 4.42 15.57
C VAL A 2 -4.35 3.41 14.66
N ASP A 3 -5.50 3.80 14.12
CA ASP A 3 -6.21 3.00 13.12
C ASP A 3 -5.61 3.26 11.73
N VAL A 4 -5.03 2.22 11.11
CA VAL A 4 -4.35 2.34 9.81
C VAL A 4 -5.00 1.42 8.79
N THR A 5 -5.36 1.97 7.64
CA THR A 5 -5.85 1.22 6.48
C THR A 5 -4.96 1.48 5.28
N LEU A 6 -4.53 0.41 4.62
CA LEU A 6 -3.75 0.46 3.38
C LEU A 6 -4.57 -0.13 2.24
N ILE A 7 -4.63 0.60 1.12
CA ILE A 7 -5.15 0.08 -0.16
C ILE A 7 -3.93 -0.06 -1.07
N LEU A 8 -3.64 -1.29 -1.46
CA LEU A 8 -2.46 -1.65 -2.23
C LEU A 8 -2.88 -2.26 -3.58
N PRO A 9 -2.01 -2.24 -4.60
CA PRO A 9 -2.34 -2.86 -5.88
C PRO A 9 -2.44 -4.39 -5.74
N SER A 10 -3.45 -5.00 -6.35
CA SER A 10 -3.55 -6.47 -6.49
C SER A 10 -2.68 -7.01 -7.63
N GLN A 11 -2.29 -6.14 -8.56
CA GLN A 11 -1.45 -6.43 -9.71
C GLN A 11 -0.60 -5.22 -10.09
N THR A 12 0.56 -5.47 -10.66
CA THR A 12 1.51 -4.45 -11.12
C THR A 12 2.26 -4.97 -12.33
N ASP A 13 2.86 -4.08 -13.08
CA ASP A 13 3.73 -4.38 -14.23
C ASP A 13 5.07 -5.02 -13.83
N SER A 14 5.51 -4.82 -12.59
CA SER A 14 6.76 -5.40 -12.07
C SER A 14 6.49 -6.50 -11.03
N TRP A 15 6.69 -7.75 -11.45
CA TRP A 15 6.59 -8.91 -10.56
C TRP A 15 7.47 -8.80 -9.31
N LEU A 16 8.67 -8.24 -9.46
CA LEU A 16 9.65 -8.13 -8.38
C LEU A 16 9.18 -7.13 -7.32
N VAL A 17 8.77 -5.92 -7.73
CA VAL A 17 8.23 -4.87 -6.83
C VAL A 17 7.00 -5.37 -6.09
N PHE A 18 6.09 -6.06 -6.81
CA PHE A 18 4.89 -6.62 -6.23
C PHE A 18 5.18 -7.61 -5.09
N ASN A 19 6.08 -8.56 -5.33
CA ASN A 19 6.40 -9.58 -4.32
C ASN A 19 7.24 -9.00 -3.17
N ALA A 20 8.13 -8.05 -3.41
CA ALA A 20 8.90 -7.37 -2.37
C ALA A 20 7.98 -6.61 -1.38
N GLY A 21 7.02 -5.84 -1.87
CA GLY A 21 6.06 -5.13 -1.01
C GLY A 21 5.21 -6.07 -0.13
N ARG A 22 4.86 -7.24 -0.64
CA ARG A 22 4.03 -8.23 0.07
C ARG A 22 4.74 -8.92 1.25
N VAL A 23 6.07 -8.91 1.31
CA VAL A 23 6.84 -9.49 2.42
C VAL A 23 6.43 -8.90 3.77
N HIS A 24 6.04 -7.64 3.80
CA HIS A 24 5.70 -6.92 5.01
C HIS A 24 4.26 -7.16 5.52
N TYR A 25 3.38 -7.77 4.73
CA TYR A 25 1.95 -7.93 5.06
C TYR A 25 1.73 -8.63 6.40
N ALA A 26 2.42 -9.75 6.66
CA ALA A 26 2.24 -10.47 7.92
C ALA A 26 2.58 -9.61 9.14
N ARG A 27 3.63 -8.80 9.06
CA ARG A 27 4.06 -7.90 10.15
C ARG A 27 3.04 -6.78 10.36
N LEU A 28 2.56 -6.16 9.28
CA LEU A 28 1.57 -5.10 9.32
C LEU A 28 0.22 -5.60 9.84
N LEU A 29 -0.25 -6.75 9.35
CA LEU A 29 -1.51 -7.38 9.82
C LEU A 29 -1.46 -7.72 11.32
N ARG A 30 -0.34 -8.27 11.82
CA ARG A 30 -0.15 -8.54 13.25
C ARG A 30 -0.10 -7.26 14.10
N ALA A 31 0.35 -6.16 13.52
CA ALA A 31 0.33 -4.85 14.16
C ALA A 31 -1.06 -4.18 14.14
N GLY A 32 -2.07 -4.84 13.55
CA GLY A 32 -3.44 -4.33 13.49
C GLY A 32 -3.74 -3.45 12.27
N VAL A 33 -2.82 -3.32 11.32
CA VAL A 33 -3.05 -2.60 10.07
C VAL A 33 -4.04 -3.37 9.21
N ARG A 34 -5.06 -2.70 8.69
CA ARG A 34 -6.00 -3.26 7.72
C ARG A 34 -5.42 -3.11 6.32
N ILE A 35 -5.29 -4.22 5.60
CA ILE A 35 -4.76 -4.25 4.23
C ILE A 35 -5.87 -4.69 3.28
N TYR A 36 -6.00 -3.95 2.18
CA TYR A 36 -6.91 -4.23 1.08
C TYR A 36 -6.14 -4.20 -0.24
N GLU A 37 -6.45 -5.13 -1.15
CA GLU A 37 -5.88 -5.19 -2.49
C GLU A 37 -6.92 -4.74 -3.52
N ARG A 38 -6.66 -3.64 -4.22
CA ARG A 38 -7.52 -3.05 -5.25
C ARG A 38 -7.63 -3.99 -6.44
N GLN A 39 -8.85 -4.38 -6.80
CA GLN A 39 -9.14 -5.29 -7.90
C GLN A 39 -9.51 -4.54 -9.18
N GLY A 40 -9.27 -5.17 -10.33
CA GLY A 40 -9.76 -4.72 -11.64
C GLY A 40 -9.06 -3.49 -12.24
N ALA A 41 -8.09 -2.90 -11.54
CA ALA A 41 -7.32 -1.77 -12.05
C ALA A 41 -5.92 -1.75 -11.43
N ILE A 42 -4.94 -1.19 -12.14
CA ILE A 42 -3.61 -0.91 -11.59
C ILE A 42 -3.70 0.34 -10.71
N LEU A 43 -3.45 0.17 -9.42
CA LEU A 43 -3.37 1.29 -8.48
C LEU A 43 -1.95 1.86 -8.49
N HIS A 44 -1.80 3.10 -8.95
CA HIS A 44 -0.52 3.81 -9.00
C HIS A 44 -0.52 5.14 -8.24
N SER A 45 -1.57 5.44 -7.48
CA SER A 45 -1.68 6.63 -6.65
C SER A 45 -0.80 6.54 -5.40
N LYS A 46 -0.16 7.65 -5.03
CA LYS A 46 0.58 7.84 -3.79
C LYS A 46 -0.13 8.93 -3.00
N THR A 47 -1.11 8.49 -2.22
CA THR A 47 -2.02 9.37 -1.48
C THR A 47 -2.17 8.88 -0.07
N ALA A 48 -2.14 9.79 0.89
CA ALA A 48 -2.46 9.49 2.28
C ALA A 48 -3.44 10.51 2.85
N LEU A 49 -4.26 10.07 3.79
CA LEU A 49 -5.17 10.91 4.56
C LEU A 49 -5.02 10.59 6.04
N ILE A 50 -4.84 11.61 6.87
CA ILE A 50 -4.73 11.49 8.32
C ILE A 50 -5.83 12.33 8.97
N ASP A 51 -6.61 11.69 9.83
CA ASP A 51 -7.68 12.29 10.64
C ASP A 51 -8.69 13.14 9.85
N GLY A 52 -8.85 12.85 8.56
CA GLY A 52 -9.80 13.57 7.69
C GLY A 52 -9.42 15.01 7.35
N VAL A 53 -8.26 15.50 7.78
CA VAL A 53 -7.85 16.90 7.62
C VAL A 53 -6.49 17.11 6.99
N TRP A 54 -5.57 16.16 7.11
CA TRP A 54 -4.26 16.21 6.47
C TRP A 54 -4.22 15.21 5.33
N ALA A 55 -4.01 15.69 4.12
CA ALA A 55 -3.90 14.84 2.96
C ALA A 55 -2.63 15.12 2.16
N THR A 56 -2.02 14.08 1.60
CA THR A 56 -0.91 14.20 0.65
C THR A 56 -1.21 13.44 -0.63
N VAL A 57 -0.81 14.03 -1.74
CA VAL A 57 -0.87 13.43 -3.08
C VAL A 57 0.44 13.74 -3.79
N GLY A 58 1.09 12.72 -4.36
CA GLY A 58 2.37 12.95 -5.01
C GLY A 58 2.95 11.76 -5.74
N SER A 59 4.25 11.76 -5.92
CA SER A 59 4.99 10.74 -6.65
C SER A 59 5.72 9.74 -5.74
N THR A 60 5.87 10.04 -4.43
CA THR A 60 6.65 9.23 -3.49
C THR A 60 5.99 7.88 -3.22
N ASN A 61 6.63 6.80 -3.62
CA ASN A 61 6.26 5.46 -3.18
C ASN A 61 6.71 5.19 -1.74
N MET A 62 6.11 4.20 -1.08
CA MET A 62 6.56 3.72 0.24
C MET A 62 7.67 2.67 0.08
N ASP A 63 8.77 3.07 -0.56
CA ASP A 63 9.94 2.23 -0.79
C ASP A 63 11.25 2.99 -0.54
N TRP A 64 12.35 2.24 -0.39
CA TRP A 64 13.66 2.80 -0.10
C TRP A 64 14.17 3.70 -1.23
N ARG A 65 13.86 3.38 -2.48
CA ARG A 65 14.29 4.14 -3.63
C ARG A 65 13.68 5.52 -3.66
N SER A 66 12.36 5.63 -3.42
CA SER A 66 11.68 6.92 -3.34
C SER A 66 12.17 7.76 -2.16
N PHE A 67 12.46 7.14 -1.01
CA PHE A 67 12.90 7.88 0.17
C PHE A 67 14.37 8.32 0.12
N LEU A 68 15.26 7.57 -0.54
CA LEU A 68 16.70 7.81 -0.45
C LEU A 68 17.33 8.25 -1.76
N HIS A 69 16.76 7.94 -2.92
CA HIS A 69 17.44 8.08 -4.21
C HIS A 69 16.68 8.90 -5.24
N ASN A 70 15.35 8.84 -5.23
CA ASN A 70 14.55 9.56 -6.22
C ASN A 70 14.32 11.01 -5.80
N GLN A 71 14.17 11.87 -6.80
CA GLN A 71 13.59 13.20 -6.59
C GLN A 71 12.07 13.07 -6.67
N GLU A 72 11.40 13.33 -5.56
CA GLU A 72 9.96 13.15 -5.42
C GLU A 72 9.27 14.47 -5.05
N LEU A 73 8.03 14.61 -5.46
CA LEU A 73 7.21 15.77 -5.11
C LEU A 73 5.88 15.32 -4.52
N ASN A 74 5.54 15.83 -3.35
CA ASN A 74 4.24 15.63 -2.72
C ASN A 74 3.59 16.98 -2.39
N ALA A 75 2.35 17.14 -2.80
CA ALA A 75 1.52 18.23 -2.33
C ALA A 75 0.85 17.83 -1.01
N VAL A 76 0.93 18.68 0.01
CA VAL A 76 0.22 18.51 1.28
C VAL A 76 -0.90 19.55 1.33
N VAL A 77 -2.12 19.09 1.56
CA VAL A 77 -3.30 19.92 1.67
C VAL A 77 -3.93 19.73 3.04
N LEU A 78 -4.10 20.82 3.76
CA LEU A 78 -4.75 20.85 5.07
C LEU A 78 -6.18 21.34 4.95
N GLY A 79 -7.10 20.68 5.62
CA GLY A 79 -8.47 21.11 5.76
C GLY A 79 -9.51 20.02 5.49
N PRO A 80 -10.66 20.09 6.19
CA PRO A 80 -11.67 19.04 6.16
C PRO A 80 -12.37 18.92 4.81
N ARG A 81 -12.47 20.01 4.04
CA ARG A 81 -13.12 19.98 2.73
C ARG A 81 -12.37 19.10 1.72
N PHE A 82 -11.05 19.23 1.66
CA PHE A 82 -10.21 18.39 0.80
C PHE A 82 -10.10 16.98 1.38
N GLY A 83 -9.95 16.86 2.70
CA GLY A 83 -9.94 15.58 3.39
C GLY A 83 -11.18 14.73 3.09
N ALA A 84 -12.37 15.34 3.08
CA ALA A 84 -13.62 14.65 2.73
C ALA A 84 -13.63 14.14 1.27
N GLN A 85 -13.04 14.88 0.32
CA GLN A 85 -12.93 14.42 -1.07
C GLN A 85 -11.99 13.22 -1.18
N VAL A 86 -10.85 13.26 -0.49
CA VAL A 86 -9.89 12.15 -0.45
C VAL A 86 -10.49 10.94 0.25
N GLN A 87 -11.23 11.13 1.35
CA GLN A 87 -11.96 10.04 2.02
C GLN A 87 -12.96 9.38 1.08
N HIS A 88 -13.76 10.16 0.37
CA HIS A 88 -14.71 9.61 -0.61
C HIS A 88 -14.02 8.81 -1.74
N MET A 89 -12.84 9.24 -2.17
CA MET A 89 -12.02 8.47 -3.11
C MET A 89 -11.58 7.13 -2.51
N PHE A 90 -11.07 7.12 -1.28
CA PHE A 90 -10.69 5.88 -0.58
C PHE A 90 -11.86 4.94 -0.35
N ASP A 91 -13.04 5.46 0.00
CA ASP A 91 -14.24 4.65 0.20
C ASP A 91 -14.67 3.91 -1.08
N ARG A 92 -14.58 4.58 -2.24
CA ARG A 92 -14.84 3.96 -3.54
C ARG A 92 -13.79 2.89 -3.89
N ASP A 93 -12.53 3.14 -3.57
CA ASP A 93 -11.47 2.15 -3.81
C ASP A 93 -11.63 0.94 -2.90
N LEU A 94 -12.00 1.13 -1.64
CA LEU A 94 -12.31 0.04 -0.69
C LEU A 94 -13.44 -0.86 -1.18
N GLN A 95 -14.51 -0.29 -1.76
CA GLN A 95 -15.63 -1.07 -2.32
C GLN A 95 -15.19 -2.02 -3.45
N ASN A 96 -14.09 -1.69 -4.13
CA ASN A 96 -13.53 -2.49 -5.22
C ASN A 96 -12.23 -3.19 -4.80
N SER A 97 -12.03 -3.41 -3.51
CA SER A 97 -10.82 -4.03 -2.96
C SER A 97 -11.15 -5.28 -2.16
N GLU A 98 -10.27 -6.26 -2.21
CA GLU A 98 -10.37 -7.47 -1.40
C GLU A 98 -9.57 -7.32 -0.12
N LYS A 99 -10.21 -7.59 1.03
CA LYS A 99 -9.53 -7.55 2.32
C LYS A 99 -8.56 -8.72 2.46
N VAL A 100 -7.33 -8.39 2.81
CA VAL A 100 -6.31 -9.37 3.16
C VAL A 100 -6.41 -9.67 4.66
N THR A 101 -6.61 -10.94 5.02
CA THR A 101 -6.63 -11.36 6.43
C THR A 101 -5.37 -12.13 6.76
N LEU A 102 -4.92 -12.07 8.03
CA LEU A 102 -3.73 -12.80 8.48
C LEU A 102 -3.89 -14.30 8.25
N GLU A 103 -5.07 -14.85 8.49
CA GLU A 103 -5.36 -16.26 8.29
C GLU A 103 -5.17 -16.69 6.82
N LYS A 104 -5.81 -15.99 5.87
CA LYS A 104 -5.62 -16.25 4.43
C LYS A 104 -4.15 -16.09 4.04
N TRP A 105 -3.49 -15.06 4.60
CA TRP A 105 -2.10 -14.75 4.31
C TRP A 105 -1.14 -15.85 4.76
N GLU A 106 -1.34 -16.41 5.93
CA GLU A 106 -0.50 -17.49 6.48
C GLU A 106 -0.72 -18.83 5.79
N ARG A 107 -1.93 -19.08 5.27
CA ARG A 107 -2.28 -20.29 4.51
C ARG A 107 -1.87 -20.26 3.02
N ARG A 108 -1.25 -19.18 2.53
CA ARG A 108 -0.87 -19.08 1.12
C ARG A 108 0.17 -20.14 0.72
N PRO A 109 0.18 -20.56 -0.58
CA PRO A 109 1.06 -21.62 -1.08
C PRO A 109 2.54 -21.35 -0.80
N LEU A 110 3.30 -22.39 -0.49
CA LEU A 110 4.76 -22.31 -0.24
C LEU A 110 5.50 -21.68 -1.43
N ALA A 111 5.08 -21.98 -2.66
CA ALA A 111 5.67 -21.39 -3.87
C ALA A 111 5.58 -19.85 -3.86
N THR A 112 4.47 -19.27 -3.38
CA THR A 112 4.31 -17.82 -3.24
C THR A 112 5.26 -17.27 -2.19
N ARG A 113 5.40 -17.95 -1.05
CA ARG A 113 6.33 -17.55 0.03
C ARG A 113 7.78 -17.54 -0.42
N VAL A 114 8.19 -18.54 -1.23
CA VAL A 114 9.54 -18.60 -1.80
C VAL A 114 9.79 -17.44 -2.76
N LYS A 115 8.82 -17.11 -3.61
CA LYS A 115 8.91 -15.96 -4.54
C LYS A 115 9.08 -14.64 -3.79
N GLU A 116 8.30 -14.41 -2.74
CA GLU A 116 8.40 -13.22 -1.88
C GLU A 116 9.76 -13.15 -1.17
N MET A 117 10.24 -14.28 -0.64
CA MET A 117 11.56 -14.37 0.01
C MET A 117 12.69 -14.05 -0.97
N PHE A 118 12.60 -14.51 -2.21
CA PHE A 118 13.56 -14.18 -3.26
C PHE A 118 13.51 -12.69 -3.63
N ALA A 119 12.30 -12.13 -3.80
CA ALA A 119 12.12 -10.72 -4.10
C ALA A 119 12.67 -9.80 -3.00
N ARG A 120 12.64 -10.24 -1.73
CA ARG A 120 13.21 -9.52 -0.60
C ARG A 120 14.71 -9.24 -0.73
N LEU A 121 15.48 -10.07 -1.40
CA LEU A 121 16.91 -9.86 -1.62
C LEU A 121 17.18 -8.59 -2.45
N TRP A 122 16.20 -8.15 -3.24
CA TRP A 122 16.28 -6.98 -4.11
C TRP A 122 15.57 -5.75 -3.54
N GLU A 123 14.96 -5.86 -2.35
CA GLU A 123 14.16 -4.79 -1.73
C GLU A 123 14.91 -3.46 -1.62
N TYR A 124 16.20 -3.52 -1.34
CA TYR A 124 17.05 -2.33 -1.23
C TYR A 124 17.26 -1.60 -2.57
N TRP A 125 17.17 -2.32 -3.69
CA TRP A 125 17.41 -1.79 -5.04
C TRP A 125 16.13 -1.39 -5.78
N LEU A 126 14.99 -1.75 -5.24
CA LEU A 126 13.66 -1.44 -5.76
C LEU A 126 13.12 -0.18 -5.15
#